data_5dd5e638f7f529217f9f150386774310
#
_entry.id   5dd5e638f7f529217f9f150386774310
#
_cell.length_a   1.000
_cell.length_b   1.000
_cell.length_c   1.000
_cell.angle_alpha   90.00
_cell.angle_beta   90.00
_cell.angle_gamma   90.00
#
_symmetry.space_group_name_H-M   'P 1'
#
loop_
_entity.id
_entity.type
_entity.pdbx_description
1 polymer ?
#
loop_
_entity_poly.entity_id
_entity_poly.type
_entity_poly.pdbx_seq_one_letter_code
_entity_poly.pdbx_strand_id
1 'polypeptide(L)'
;SKKICNIFDLKETFHDPGLINFGLENVLIPLNDTFFEIVMPVRENTTAERFFDKRGGEGGYMIIVDVENFESENERVKKTDIEIVWNGERNEEGIHARTIHLHPRQVGGAILSLDKMIPDEAWLWAGTSWKKDINKSLVNCLSGVILQSTDPEILCSKWEKALGKERAIGDEL
;
A
#
# COMPACT_ATOMS: atom_id res chain seq x y z
N SER A 1 6.19 13.37 8.16
CA SER A 1 7.14 13.09 7.06
C SER A 1 8.55 13.58 7.38
N LYS A 2 8.76 14.88 7.62
CA LYS A 2 10.09 15.51 7.84
C LYS A 2 10.99 14.80 8.85
N LYS A 3 10.43 14.30 9.97
CA LYS A 3 11.21 13.57 10.97
C LYS A 3 11.81 12.27 10.42
N ILE A 4 11.03 11.52 9.65
CA ILE A 4 11.48 10.28 9.00
C ILE A 4 12.55 10.59 7.96
N CYS A 5 12.29 11.59 7.10
CA CYS A 5 13.26 12.01 6.10
C CYS A 5 14.58 12.43 6.71
N ASN A 6 14.57 13.20 7.80
CA ASN A 6 15.80 13.63 8.48
C ASN A 6 16.56 12.48 9.15
N ILE A 7 15.87 11.48 9.71
CA ILE A 7 16.52 10.35 10.39
C ILE A 7 17.21 9.43 9.37
N PHE A 8 16.55 9.18 8.24
CA PHE A 8 17.00 8.21 7.24
C PHE A 8 17.63 8.83 5.99
N ASP A 9 17.83 10.15 5.98
CA ASP A 9 18.35 10.90 4.84
C ASP A 9 17.56 10.64 3.56
N LEU A 10 16.23 10.70 3.67
CA LEU A 10 15.30 10.47 2.58
C LEU A 10 14.66 11.77 2.09
N LYS A 11 14.02 11.73 0.93
CA LYS A 11 13.29 12.86 0.35
C LYS A 11 11.84 12.51 0.11
N GLU A 12 10.98 13.49 0.37
CA GLU A 12 9.60 13.46 -0.12
C GLU A 12 9.62 13.67 -1.63
N THR A 13 8.94 12.80 -2.39
CA THR A 13 8.98 12.87 -3.85
C THR A 13 7.68 13.37 -4.46
N PHE A 14 6.55 13.04 -3.86
CA PHE A 14 5.26 13.29 -4.51
C PHE A 14 4.11 13.43 -3.52
N HIS A 15 3.16 14.30 -3.89
CA HIS A 15 1.86 14.43 -3.27
C HIS A 15 0.81 14.10 -4.34
N ASP A 16 0.11 12.97 -4.21
CA ASP A 16 -0.87 12.57 -5.21
C ASP A 16 -2.16 13.40 -5.11
N PRO A 17 -2.44 14.26 -6.11
CA PRO A 17 -3.64 15.08 -6.09
C PRO A 17 -4.93 14.25 -6.17
N GLY A 18 -4.86 13.00 -6.62
CA GLY A 18 -6.00 12.08 -6.71
C GLY A 18 -6.57 11.69 -5.34
N LEU A 19 -5.75 11.76 -4.28
CA LEU A 19 -6.21 11.39 -2.94
C LEU A 19 -7.24 12.35 -2.35
N ILE A 20 -7.36 13.56 -2.86
CA ILE A 20 -8.40 14.50 -2.43
C ILE A 20 -9.82 13.94 -2.66
N ASN A 21 -10.01 13.07 -3.64
CA ASN A 21 -11.29 12.40 -3.88
C ASN A 21 -11.70 11.50 -2.72
N PHE A 22 -10.73 10.96 -1.97
CA PHE A 22 -10.94 10.18 -0.75
C PHE A 22 -10.94 11.04 0.51
N GLY A 23 -10.75 12.37 0.37
CA GLY A 23 -10.60 13.29 1.48
C GLY A 23 -9.29 13.13 2.24
N LEU A 24 -8.25 12.76 1.51
CA LEU A 24 -6.91 12.53 2.02
C LEU A 24 -5.90 13.43 1.31
N GLU A 25 -4.83 13.75 2.00
CA GLU A 25 -3.55 14.18 1.46
C GLU A 25 -2.50 13.13 1.80
N ASN A 26 -1.47 13.06 0.99
CA ASN A 26 -0.37 12.15 1.22
C ASN A 26 0.99 12.79 0.94
N VAL A 27 2.01 12.07 1.32
CA VAL A 27 3.37 12.25 0.83
C VAL A 27 4.01 10.88 0.64
N LEU A 28 4.65 10.68 -0.50
CA LEU A 28 5.42 9.48 -0.79
C LEU A 28 6.91 9.74 -0.61
N ILE A 29 7.61 8.74 -0.08
CA ILE A 29 9.03 8.72 0.20
C ILE A 29 9.59 7.46 -0.45
N PRO A 30 10.40 7.57 -1.51
CA PRO A 30 10.97 6.41 -2.18
C PRO A 30 12.13 5.81 -1.36
N LEU A 31 12.13 4.49 -1.26
CA LEU A 31 13.21 3.69 -0.68
C LEU A 31 13.66 2.69 -1.75
N ASN A 32 14.45 3.14 -2.71
CA ASN A 32 14.79 2.43 -3.93
C ASN A 32 13.55 2.13 -4.81
N ASP A 33 13.13 0.90 -4.89
CA ASP A 33 11.95 0.40 -5.62
C ASP A 33 10.74 0.13 -4.73
N THR A 34 10.83 0.54 -3.47
CA THR A 34 9.74 0.49 -2.51
C THR A 34 9.39 1.90 -2.02
N PHE A 35 8.22 2.05 -1.40
CA PHE A 35 7.73 3.35 -0.99
C PHE A 35 7.16 3.31 0.42
N PHE A 36 7.45 4.37 1.18
CA PHE A 36 6.76 4.67 2.42
C PHE A 36 5.83 5.85 2.17
N GLU A 37 4.55 5.64 2.37
CA GLU A 37 3.52 6.66 2.18
C GLU A 37 2.94 7.07 3.54
N ILE A 38 2.81 8.37 3.74
CA ILE A 38 2.12 8.95 4.88
C ILE A 38 0.84 9.59 4.35
N VAL A 39 -0.30 9.20 4.88
CA VAL A 39 -1.60 9.77 4.54
C VAL A 39 -2.19 10.54 5.72
N MET A 40 -2.93 11.61 5.43
CA MET A 40 -3.61 12.44 6.40
C MET A 40 -5.03 12.75 5.92
N PRO A 41 -6.08 12.58 6.75
CA PRO A 41 -7.41 13.04 6.41
C PRO A 41 -7.46 14.58 6.40
N VAL A 42 -8.12 15.15 5.39
CA VAL A 42 -8.29 16.61 5.21
C VAL A 42 -9.76 17.04 5.30
N ARG A 43 -10.65 16.10 5.58
CA ARG A 43 -12.06 16.34 5.86
C ARG A 43 -12.58 15.29 6.84
N GLU A 44 -13.69 15.59 7.47
CA GLU A 44 -14.36 14.68 8.40
C GLU A 44 -14.96 13.45 7.71
N ASN A 45 -15.14 12.38 8.47
CA ASN A 45 -15.75 11.12 8.05
C ASN A 45 -15.03 10.36 6.93
N THR A 46 -13.73 10.56 6.77
CA THR A 46 -12.92 9.75 5.85
C THR A 46 -12.73 8.33 6.36
N THR A 47 -12.32 7.43 5.49
CA THR A 47 -11.97 6.07 5.88
C THR A 47 -10.75 6.05 6.81
N ALA A 48 -9.77 6.92 6.57
CA ALA A 48 -8.59 7.04 7.42
C ALA A 48 -8.93 7.59 8.82
N GLU A 49 -9.81 8.60 8.92
CA GLU A 49 -10.25 9.12 10.20
C GLU A 49 -10.97 8.05 11.03
N ARG A 50 -11.92 7.32 10.44
CA ARG A 50 -12.59 6.20 11.11
C ARG A 50 -11.62 5.09 11.53
N PHE A 51 -10.55 4.90 10.77
CA PHE A 51 -9.49 3.97 11.13
C PHE A 51 -8.71 4.45 12.36
N PHE A 52 -8.33 5.73 12.41
CA PHE A 52 -7.65 6.33 13.56
C PHE A 52 -8.50 6.26 14.83
N ASP A 53 -9.78 6.62 14.72
CA ASP A 53 -10.72 6.56 15.84
C ASP A 53 -10.85 5.15 16.42
N LYS A 54 -11.03 4.17 15.54
CA LYS A 54 -11.15 2.77 15.92
C LYS A 54 -9.87 2.20 16.53
N ARG A 55 -8.72 2.67 16.07
CA ARG A 55 -7.40 2.22 16.53
C ARG A 55 -6.93 2.96 17.78
N GLY A 56 -7.50 4.12 18.06
CA GLY A 56 -7.06 5.02 19.13
C GLY A 56 -5.78 5.78 18.78
N GLY A 57 -5.54 6.05 17.50
CA GLY A 57 -4.40 6.84 17.02
C GLY A 57 -3.83 6.42 15.68
N GLU A 58 -2.70 6.99 15.34
CA GLU A 58 -1.97 6.74 14.10
C GLU A 58 -1.44 5.30 14.02
N GLY A 59 -1.23 4.82 12.81
CA GLY A 59 -0.65 3.50 12.56
C GLY A 59 -0.65 3.06 11.12
N GLY A 60 -0.14 1.86 10.86
CA GLY A 60 -0.17 1.26 9.54
C GLY A 60 -1.60 1.13 9.03
N TYR A 61 -1.85 1.70 7.85
CA TYR A 61 -3.19 1.87 7.30
C TYR A 61 -3.44 0.93 6.13
N MET A 62 -2.48 0.86 5.20
CA MET A 62 -2.62 0.15 3.94
C MET A 62 -1.31 -0.51 3.55
N ILE A 63 -1.40 -1.65 2.88
CA ILE A 63 -0.29 -2.33 2.22
C ILE A 63 -0.64 -2.43 0.75
N ILE A 64 0.25 -1.93 -0.11
CA ILE A 64 0.09 -1.96 -1.56
C ILE A 64 1.14 -2.91 -2.11
N VAL A 65 0.70 -3.88 -2.91
CA VAL A 65 1.55 -4.90 -3.52
C VAL A 65 1.50 -4.75 -5.03
N ASP A 66 2.67 -4.55 -5.65
CA ASP A 66 2.79 -4.65 -7.10
C ASP A 66 2.71 -6.13 -7.52
N VAL A 67 1.79 -6.45 -8.42
CA VAL A 67 1.55 -7.81 -8.88
C VAL A 67 2.08 -8.01 -10.29
N GLU A 68 2.52 -9.22 -10.62
CA GLU A 68 3.05 -9.53 -11.95
C GLU A 68 1.97 -9.43 -13.03
N ASN A 69 0.78 -9.97 -12.75
CA ASN A 69 -0.33 -10.00 -13.70
C ASN A 69 -1.64 -9.60 -13.01
N PHE A 70 -2.10 -8.39 -13.30
CA PHE A 70 -3.29 -7.82 -12.69
C PHE A 70 -4.57 -8.60 -13.01
N GLU A 71 -4.75 -9.01 -14.27
CA GLU A 71 -5.93 -9.77 -14.69
C GLU A 71 -6.04 -11.09 -13.95
N SER A 72 -4.93 -11.80 -13.84
CA SER A 72 -4.85 -13.08 -13.13
C SER A 72 -5.20 -12.91 -11.66
N GLU A 73 -4.66 -11.89 -10.99
CA GLU A 73 -4.94 -11.59 -9.59
C GLU A 73 -6.39 -11.15 -9.37
N ASN A 74 -6.92 -10.29 -10.22
CA ASN A 74 -8.30 -9.87 -10.16
C ASN A 74 -9.28 -11.04 -10.31
N GLU A 75 -9.03 -11.94 -11.28
CA GLU A 75 -9.84 -13.15 -11.46
C GLU A 75 -9.65 -14.15 -10.31
N ARG A 76 -8.47 -14.24 -9.73
CA ARG A 76 -8.22 -15.07 -8.55
C ARG A 76 -9.02 -14.57 -7.35
N VAL A 77 -8.97 -13.27 -7.07
CA VAL A 77 -9.71 -12.64 -5.96
C VAL A 77 -11.21 -12.84 -6.13
N LYS A 78 -11.76 -12.65 -7.33
CA LYS A 78 -13.19 -12.87 -7.62
C LYS A 78 -13.68 -14.28 -7.35
N LYS A 79 -12.79 -15.27 -7.36
CA LYS A 79 -13.12 -16.67 -7.00
C LYS A 79 -13.08 -16.94 -5.50
N THR A 80 -12.67 -15.98 -4.70
CA THR A 80 -12.70 -16.03 -3.24
C THR A 80 -14.00 -15.39 -2.72
N ASP A 81 -14.20 -15.45 -1.40
CA ASP A 81 -15.25 -14.71 -0.70
C ASP A 81 -14.81 -13.28 -0.29
N ILE A 82 -13.62 -12.83 -0.75
CA ILE A 82 -13.11 -11.50 -0.46
C ILE A 82 -13.69 -10.51 -1.47
N GLU A 83 -14.40 -9.52 -0.95
CA GLU A 83 -15.00 -8.45 -1.74
C GLU A 83 -13.93 -7.44 -2.18
N ILE A 84 -13.99 -7.03 -3.47
CA ILE A 84 -13.24 -5.89 -3.98
C ILE A 84 -14.07 -4.63 -3.71
N VAL A 85 -13.61 -3.78 -2.80
CA VAL A 85 -14.33 -2.55 -2.40
C VAL A 85 -13.97 -1.33 -3.22
N TRP A 86 -12.89 -1.40 -3.97
CA TRP A 86 -12.45 -0.37 -4.90
C TRP A 86 -11.74 -1.01 -6.10
N ASN A 87 -12.02 -0.47 -7.28
CA ASN A 87 -11.33 -0.80 -8.52
C ASN A 87 -11.02 0.53 -9.22
N GLY A 88 -9.75 0.80 -9.44
CA GLY A 88 -9.26 2.03 -10.04
C GLY A 88 -8.36 1.79 -11.24
N GLU A 89 -8.38 2.75 -12.16
CA GLU A 89 -7.53 2.79 -13.33
C GLU A 89 -7.15 4.23 -13.62
N ARG A 90 -5.88 4.46 -13.96
CA ARG A 90 -5.38 5.80 -14.33
C ARG A 90 -4.34 5.67 -15.44
N ASN A 91 -4.47 6.54 -16.43
CA ASN A 91 -3.50 6.67 -17.51
C ASN A 91 -2.93 8.07 -17.48
N GLU A 92 -1.63 8.20 -17.34
CA GLU A 92 -0.94 9.49 -17.24
C GLU A 92 0.49 9.36 -17.75
N GLU A 93 0.91 10.27 -18.60
CA GLU A 93 2.27 10.35 -19.16
C GLU A 93 2.81 9.02 -19.73
N GLY A 94 1.94 8.22 -20.33
CA GLY A 94 2.31 6.92 -20.90
C GLY A 94 2.40 5.78 -19.87
N ILE A 95 2.05 6.03 -18.61
CA ILE A 95 1.95 5.02 -17.58
C ILE A 95 0.47 4.64 -17.42
N HIS A 96 0.20 3.35 -17.47
CA HIS A 96 -1.11 2.78 -17.15
C HIS A 96 -1.05 2.11 -15.77
N ALA A 97 -1.81 2.63 -14.84
CA ALA A 97 -1.92 2.14 -13.47
C ALA A 97 -3.28 1.49 -13.24
N ARG A 98 -3.30 0.32 -12.62
CA ARG A 98 -4.51 -0.39 -12.20
C ARG A 98 -4.39 -0.84 -10.76
N THR A 99 -5.50 -0.80 -10.03
CA THR A 99 -5.54 -1.14 -8.61
C THR A 99 -6.86 -1.78 -8.21
N ILE A 100 -6.82 -2.73 -7.29
CA ILE A 100 -8.00 -3.21 -6.56
C ILE A 100 -7.72 -3.18 -5.07
N HIS A 101 -8.67 -2.65 -4.29
CA HIS A 101 -8.60 -2.69 -2.83
C HIS A 101 -9.53 -3.79 -2.30
N LEU A 102 -8.99 -4.63 -1.45
CA LEU A 102 -9.73 -5.72 -0.84
C LEU A 102 -10.42 -5.27 0.46
N HIS A 103 -11.56 -5.87 0.75
CA HIS A 103 -12.37 -5.48 1.91
C HIS A 103 -11.61 -5.64 3.23
N PRO A 104 -11.36 -4.55 3.99
CA PRO A 104 -10.44 -4.56 5.12
C PRO A 104 -10.87 -5.44 6.29
N ARG A 105 -12.18 -5.73 6.45
CA ARG A 105 -12.65 -6.67 7.49
C ARG A 105 -12.43 -8.12 7.11
N GLN A 106 -12.39 -8.42 5.81
CA GLN A 106 -12.18 -9.78 5.33
C GLN A 106 -10.70 -10.15 5.27
N VAL A 107 -9.83 -9.17 4.98
CA VAL A 107 -8.36 -9.34 5.03
C VAL A 107 -7.86 -9.19 6.47
N GLY A 108 -8.22 -8.12 7.15
CA GLY A 108 -7.81 -7.83 8.54
C GLY A 108 -6.43 -7.20 8.64
N GLY A 109 -6.19 -6.49 9.74
CA GLY A 109 -4.91 -5.86 10.06
C GLY A 109 -4.65 -4.54 9.30
N ALA A 110 -4.76 -4.54 7.99
CA ALA A 110 -4.61 -3.39 7.11
C ALA A 110 -5.53 -3.50 5.89
N ILE A 111 -5.67 -2.42 5.11
CA ILE A 111 -6.22 -2.51 3.76
C ILE A 111 -5.13 -3.12 2.87
N LEU A 112 -5.50 -4.11 2.07
CA LEU A 112 -4.61 -4.67 1.05
C LEU A 112 -5.04 -4.17 -0.31
N SER A 113 -4.09 -3.61 -1.05
CA SER A 113 -4.22 -3.25 -2.46
C SER A 113 -3.33 -4.13 -3.32
N LEU A 114 -3.86 -4.55 -4.45
CA LEU A 114 -3.11 -5.25 -5.50
C LEU A 114 -3.07 -4.32 -6.71
N ASP A 115 -1.88 -3.90 -7.06
CA ASP A 115 -1.64 -2.86 -8.06
C ASP A 115 -0.75 -3.35 -9.18
N LYS A 116 -0.90 -2.78 -10.36
CA LYS A 116 0.00 -3.00 -11.49
C LYS A 116 0.20 -1.73 -12.26
N MET A 117 1.47 -1.47 -12.60
CA MET A 117 1.86 -0.41 -13.52
C MET A 117 2.34 -0.99 -14.84
N ILE A 118 2.13 -0.26 -15.91
CA ILE A 118 2.73 -0.52 -17.22
C ILE A 118 3.32 0.80 -17.70
N PRO A 119 4.66 0.88 -17.92
CA PRO A 119 5.67 -0.19 -17.76
C PRO A 119 5.92 -0.59 -16.29
N ASP A 120 6.47 -1.78 -16.09
CA ASP A 120 6.67 -2.41 -14.77
C ASP A 120 7.54 -1.58 -13.82
N GLU A 121 8.51 -0.85 -14.34
CA GLU A 121 9.40 0.00 -13.54
C GLU A 121 8.78 1.36 -13.15
N ALA A 122 7.55 1.64 -13.58
CA ALA A 122 6.84 2.84 -13.19
C ALA A 122 6.13 2.66 -11.84
N TRP A 123 5.86 3.75 -11.16
CA TRP A 123 4.99 3.78 -9.99
C TRP A 123 4.23 5.11 -9.98
N LEU A 124 3.09 5.14 -10.65
CA LEU A 124 2.34 6.38 -10.92
C LEU A 124 1.88 7.07 -9.62
N TRP A 125 1.64 6.29 -8.56
CA TRP A 125 1.26 6.84 -7.26
C TRP A 125 2.36 7.68 -6.61
N ALA A 126 3.63 7.47 -7.00
CA ALA A 126 4.76 8.29 -6.56
C ALA A 126 5.13 9.41 -7.57
N GLY A 127 4.30 9.60 -8.60
CA GLY A 127 4.59 10.52 -9.70
C GLY A 127 5.62 9.95 -10.68
N THR A 128 5.80 10.64 -11.80
CA THR A 128 6.64 10.13 -12.91
C THR A 128 8.14 10.36 -12.70
N SER A 129 8.53 11.14 -11.69
CA SER A 129 9.92 11.54 -11.47
C SER A 129 10.55 11.02 -10.17
N TRP A 130 9.90 10.15 -9.44
CA TRP A 130 10.32 9.67 -8.12
C TRP A 130 11.74 9.08 -8.06
N LYS A 131 12.20 8.48 -9.17
CA LYS A 131 13.56 7.89 -9.26
C LYS A 131 14.68 8.89 -9.00
N LYS A 132 14.43 10.20 -9.21
CA LYS A 132 15.39 11.27 -8.96
C LYS A 132 15.63 11.54 -7.47
N ASP A 133 14.71 11.13 -6.63
CA ASP A 133 14.72 11.40 -5.19
C ASP A 133 15.18 10.20 -4.36
N ILE A 134 15.55 9.09 -5.03
CA ILE A 134 16.10 7.91 -4.36
C ILE A 134 17.43 8.27 -3.70
N ASN A 135 17.53 7.99 -2.40
CA ASN A 135 18.78 8.04 -1.64
C ASN A 135 19.00 6.70 -0.94
N LYS A 136 20.14 6.06 -1.21
CA LYS A 136 20.52 4.74 -0.70
C LYS A 136 21.60 4.80 0.39
N SER A 137 21.88 5.99 0.94
CA SER A 137 22.99 6.17 1.87
C SER A 137 22.80 5.42 3.19
N LEU A 138 21.59 5.43 3.74
CA LEU A 138 21.27 4.83 5.03
C LEU A 138 20.26 3.67 4.94
N VAL A 139 19.32 3.73 3.98
CA VAL A 139 18.22 2.77 3.84
C VAL A 139 18.10 2.34 2.39
N ASN A 140 17.98 1.03 2.14
CA ASN A 140 17.87 0.50 0.78
C ASN A 140 16.45 0.23 0.33
N CYS A 141 15.61 -0.30 1.20
CA CYS A 141 14.24 -0.68 0.85
C CYS A 141 13.37 -0.85 2.09
N LEU A 142 12.08 -0.93 1.87
CA LEU A 142 11.12 -1.48 2.82
C LEU A 142 11.07 -2.99 2.59
N SER A 143 11.65 -3.77 3.49
CA SER A 143 11.77 -5.23 3.33
C SER A 143 10.50 -6.00 3.67
N GLY A 144 9.57 -5.38 4.40
CA GLY A 144 8.32 -6.01 4.78
C GLY A 144 7.59 -5.26 5.88
N VAL A 145 6.47 -5.82 6.30
CA VAL A 145 5.62 -5.30 7.37
C VAL A 145 5.25 -6.43 8.34
N ILE A 146 5.09 -6.09 9.60
CA ILE A 146 4.61 -7.02 10.63
C ILE A 146 3.19 -6.61 11.02
N LEU A 147 2.26 -7.53 10.86
CA LEU A 147 0.88 -7.36 11.31
C LEU A 147 0.72 -8.03 12.68
N GLN A 148 0.18 -7.29 13.64
CA GLN A 148 -0.12 -7.81 14.97
C GLN A 148 -1.61 -8.11 15.10
N SER A 149 -1.94 -9.25 15.72
CA SER A 149 -3.30 -9.69 15.97
C SER A 149 -3.40 -10.43 17.30
N THR A 150 -4.58 -10.40 17.90
CA THR A 150 -4.93 -11.28 19.02
C THR A 150 -5.09 -12.74 18.59
N ASP A 151 -5.31 -12.98 17.31
CA ASP A 151 -5.35 -14.31 16.69
C ASP A 151 -4.50 -14.29 15.41
N PRO A 152 -3.19 -14.53 15.53
CA PRO A 152 -2.27 -14.49 14.38
C PRO A 152 -2.57 -15.58 13.33
N GLU A 153 -3.03 -16.75 13.73
CA GLU A 153 -3.34 -17.86 12.82
C GLU A 153 -4.52 -17.52 11.89
N ILE A 154 -5.59 -16.95 12.44
CA ILE A 154 -6.72 -16.48 11.63
C ILE A 154 -6.28 -15.36 10.71
N LEU A 155 -5.49 -14.39 11.20
CA LEU A 155 -4.99 -13.31 10.37
C LEU A 155 -4.11 -13.84 9.23
N CYS A 156 -3.18 -14.75 9.54
CA CYS A 156 -2.31 -15.37 8.55
C CYS A 156 -3.12 -16.05 7.45
N SER A 157 -4.09 -16.91 7.81
CA SER A 157 -4.93 -17.60 6.84
C SER A 157 -5.73 -16.66 5.92
N LYS A 158 -6.16 -15.50 6.45
CA LYS A 158 -6.80 -14.47 5.63
C LYS A 158 -5.83 -13.85 4.62
N TRP A 159 -4.59 -13.58 5.03
CA TRP A 159 -3.57 -13.01 4.16
C TRP A 159 -3.07 -14.02 3.12
N GLU A 160 -2.91 -15.29 3.48
CA GLU A 160 -2.65 -16.39 2.53
C GLU A 160 -3.70 -16.40 1.41
N LYS A 161 -4.98 -16.35 1.80
CA LYS A 161 -6.11 -16.31 0.86
C LYS A 161 -6.10 -15.04 0.00
N ALA A 162 -5.89 -13.88 0.62
CA ALA A 162 -5.91 -12.59 -0.05
C ALA A 162 -4.76 -12.44 -1.06
N LEU A 163 -3.56 -12.94 -0.72
CA LEU A 163 -2.38 -12.89 -1.58
C LEU A 163 -2.28 -14.10 -2.53
N GLY A 164 -3.07 -15.17 -2.32
CA GLY A 164 -2.93 -16.41 -3.08
C GLY A 164 -1.58 -17.09 -2.88
N LYS A 165 -0.99 -16.95 -1.70
CA LYS A 165 0.31 -17.49 -1.34
C LYS A 165 0.18 -18.31 -0.06
N GLU A 166 0.84 -19.45 0.00
CA GLU A 166 1.00 -20.18 1.24
C GLU A 166 2.07 -19.52 2.12
N ARG A 167 1.88 -19.59 3.43
CA ARG A 167 2.91 -19.10 4.36
C ARG A 167 4.19 -19.91 4.18
N ALA A 168 5.32 -19.23 4.15
CA ALA A 168 6.60 -19.88 4.36
C ALA A 168 6.71 -20.18 5.86
N ILE A 169 6.90 -21.45 6.21
CA ILE A 169 7.29 -21.83 7.56
C ILE A 169 8.81 -21.63 7.59
N GLY A 170 9.23 -20.45 8.07
CA GLY A 170 10.63 -20.17 8.31
C GLY A 170 11.03 -20.60 9.71
N ASP A 171 12.29 -20.95 9.89
CA ASP A 171 12.89 -21.01 11.21
C ASP A 171 12.79 -19.61 11.84
N GLU A 172 12.47 -19.57 13.13
CA GLU A 172 12.38 -18.32 13.89
C GLU A 172 13.67 -17.49 13.69
N LEU A 173 13.48 -16.20 13.34
CA LEU A 173 14.58 -15.24 13.29
C LEU A 173 15.07 -14.90 14.70
#